data_18a6f326926014adfbbfca35471cdd0a
#
_entry.id   18a6f326926014adfbbfca35471cdd0a
#
_cell.length_a   1.000
_cell.length_b   1.000
_cell.length_c   1.000
_cell.angle_alpha   90.00
_cell.angle_beta   90.00
_cell.angle_gamma   90.00
#
_symmetry.space_group_name_H-M   'P 1'
#
loop_
_entity.id
_entity.type
_entity.pdbx_description
1 polymer ?
#
loop_
_entity_poly.entity_id
_entity_poly.type
_entity_poly.pdbx_seq_one_letter_code
_entity_poly.pdbx_strand_id
1 'polypeptide(L)'
;MAKQTVKSPGSKRVNVTTNYRMFERSSENRKTTMVGRKKLIASLKTYGWLQSMPLSAIRNGSNQLIVKDGQNRLAIAEQLGISVPWVEETVDFNISDINSTAKIWRPIDHAERWAAGGKKQYQEGLEFAKQYDLSVGMAFALLGGTINYSNIQESFKRGTFKVRDHGWADRVAGIYTQMVALSPSLRKSQFLQACIAICRVDGFEERRLLECSNRCRDKLVSYSTRDAYLSMLEEVYNFGRKTMLGLKSAAIMAMRERSMATLNAQNKKQKAKKSRV
;
A
#
# COMPACT_ATOMS: atom_id res chain seq x y z
N MET A 1 12.76 4.42 43.15
CA MET A 1 13.06 4.28 41.70
C MET A 1 14.13 5.28 41.34
N ALA A 2 15.36 4.83 41.06
CA ALA A 2 16.46 5.72 40.67
C ALA A 2 16.23 6.24 39.28
N LYS A 3 16.21 7.59 39.10
CA LYS A 3 16.18 8.23 37.79
C LYS A 3 17.47 7.86 37.05
N GLN A 4 17.38 7.00 36.04
CA GLN A 4 18.47 6.83 35.08
C GLN A 4 18.67 8.14 34.34
N THR A 5 19.79 8.80 34.61
CA THR A 5 20.24 9.99 33.87
C THR A 5 20.65 9.52 32.48
N VAL A 6 19.84 9.84 31.47
CA VAL A 6 20.19 9.63 30.06
C VAL A 6 21.35 10.56 29.75
N LYS A 7 22.56 10.02 29.63
CA LYS A 7 23.73 10.80 29.17
C LYS A 7 23.44 11.24 27.72
N SER A 8 23.50 12.53 27.47
CA SER A 8 23.47 13.09 26.12
C SER A 8 24.63 12.46 25.32
N PRO A 9 24.37 11.80 24.18
CA PRO A 9 25.43 11.31 23.33
C PRO A 9 26.24 12.53 22.84
N GLY A 10 27.56 12.55 23.11
CA GLY A 10 28.47 13.53 22.52
C GLY A 10 28.30 13.52 20.98
N SER A 11 28.60 14.63 20.31
CA SER A 11 28.51 14.74 18.86
C SER A 11 29.35 13.65 18.18
N LYS A 12 28.69 12.61 17.65
CA LYS A 12 29.37 11.52 16.94
C LYS A 12 29.76 12.01 15.55
N ARG A 13 31.04 11.87 15.21
CA ARG A 13 31.52 12.22 13.87
C ARG A 13 31.07 11.15 12.87
N VAL A 14 30.45 11.58 11.78
CA VAL A 14 30.19 10.72 10.63
C VAL A 14 31.48 10.59 9.82
N ASN A 15 31.99 9.38 9.72
CA ASN A 15 33.14 9.05 8.88
C ASN A 15 32.65 8.59 7.50
N VAL A 16 33.50 8.67 6.48
CA VAL A 16 33.17 8.23 5.12
C VAL A 16 34.32 7.33 4.62
N THR A 17 33.98 6.19 4.04
CA THR A 17 34.99 5.26 3.51
C THR A 17 34.51 4.56 2.25
N THR A 18 35.45 4.11 1.43
CA THR A 18 35.25 3.14 0.33
C THR A 18 35.90 1.79 0.66
N ASN A 19 36.52 1.65 1.85
CA ASN A 19 37.08 0.38 2.31
C ASN A 19 36.00 -0.46 2.99
N TYR A 20 35.28 -1.26 2.20
CA TYR A 20 34.19 -2.12 2.68
C TYR A 20 34.67 -3.27 3.56
N ARG A 21 35.94 -3.66 3.43
CA ARG A 21 36.53 -4.80 4.17
C ARG A 21 36.74 -4.54 5.65
N MET A 22 36.69 -3.28 6.09
CA MET A 22 36.76 -2.90 7.49
C MET A 22 35.53 -3.31 8.29
N PHE A 23 34.42 -3.68 7.60
CA PHE A 23 33.15 -4.00 8.19
C PHE A 23 32.87 -5.51 8.15
N GLU A 24 32.61 -6.09 9.32
CA GLU A 24 32.08 -7.43 9.46
C GLU A 24 30.57 -7.41 9.47
N ARG A 25 29.94 -8.32 8.70
CA ARG A 25 28.47 -8.42 8.61
C ARG A 25 27.96 -9.35 9.70
N SER A 26 26.99 -8.88 10.51
CA SER A 26 26.34 -9.70 11.52
C SER A 26 25.38 -10.71 10.88
N SER A 27 25.39 -11.96 11.39
CA SER A 27 24.43 -13.00 11.00
C SER A 27 23.01 -12.74 11.56
N GLU A 28 22.88 -11.92 12.60
CA GLU A 28 21.62 -11.60 13.29
C GLU A 28 20.73 -10.64 12.48
N ASN A 29 21.28 -9.97 11.47
CA ASN A 29 20.52 -9.05 10.65
C ASN A 29 19.64 -9.78 9.61
N ARG A 30 18.38 -9.35 9.46
CA ARG A 30 17.44 -9.94 8.50
C ARG A 30 17.94 -9.82 7.05
N LYS A 31 17.70 -10.87 6.26
CA LYS A 31 17.96 -10.87 4.83
C LYS A 31 16.96 -9.98 4.09
N THR A 32 17.44 -9.23 3.09
CA THR A 32 16.57 -8.39 2.24
C THR A 32 15.89 -9.24 1.18
N THR A 33 14.59 -9.01 0.94
CA THR A 33 13.87 -9.63 -0.17
C THR A 33 14.36 -9.10 -1.52
N MET A 34 14.18 -9.87 -2.61
CA MET A 34 14.55 -9.45 -3.98
C MET A 34 13.91 -8.12 -4.39
N VAL A 35 12.63 -7.90 -4.02
CA VAL A 35 11.90 -6.66 -4.31
C VAL A 35 12.46 -5.49 -3.50
N GLY A 36 12.73 -5.71 -2.21
CA GLY A 36 13.35 -4.70 -1.33
C GLY A 36 14.74 -4.30 -1.82
N ARG A 37 15.54 -5.27 -2.30
CA ARG A 37 16.87 -5.03 -2.85
C ARG A 37 16.82 -4.15 -4.12
N LYS A 38 15.91 -4.40 -5.06
CA LYS A 38 15.74 -3.56 -6.27
C LYS A 38 15.39 -2.11 -5.93
N LYS A 39 14.50 -1.89 -4.96
CA LYS A 39 14.12 -0.55 -4.50
C LYS A 39 15.29 0.17 -3.84
N LEU A 40 16.05 -0.52 -3.02
CA LEU A 40 17.21 0.04 -2.34
C LEU A 40 18.34 0.40 -3.32
N ILE A 41 18.60 -0.45 -4.33
CA ILE A 41 19.54 -0.14 -5.43
C ILE A 41 19.11 1.13 -6.17
N ALA A 42 17.83 1.23 -6.54
CA ALA A 42 17.31 2.41 -7.23
C ALA A 42 17.47 3.68 -6.38
N SER A 43 17.21 3.61 -5.08
CA SER A 43 17.38 4.72 -4.15
C SER A 43 18.85 5.16 -4.05
N LEU A 44 19.77 4.23 -3.87
CA LEU A 44 21.21 4.52 -3.77
C LEU A 44 21.79 5.05 -5.08
N LYS A 45 21.31 4.60 -6.24
CA LYS A 45 21.70 5.16 -7.55
C LYS A 45 21.20 6.58 -7.75
N THR A 46 20.00 6.90 -7.23
CA THR A 46 19.37 8.22 -7.41
C THR A 46 19.92 9.28 -6.47
N TYR A 47 20.09 8.91 -5.20
CA TYR A 47 20.40 9.87 -4.12
C TYR A 47 21.80 9.69 -3.50
N GLY A 48 22.53 8.66 -3.89
CA GLY A 48 23.71 8.22 -3.17
C GLY A 48 23.37 7.64 -1.79
N TRP A 49 24.39 7.41 -0.97
CA TRP A 49 24.16 7.08 0.44
C TRP A 49 24.15 8.36 1.27
N LEU A 50 22.99 8.71 1.81
CA LEU A 50 22.78 9.93 2.59
C LEU A 50 23.53 9.89 3.92
N GLN A 51 24.29 10.92 4.24
CA GLN A 51 25.02 11.02 5.51
C GLN A 51 24.10 11.09 6.73
N SER A 52 22.86 11.52 6.56
CA SER A 52 21.81 11.51 7.60
C SER A 52 21.35 10.11 8.00
N MET A 53 21.76 9.07 7.27
CA MET A 53 21.45 7.66 7.53
C MET A 53 22.73 6.81 7.50
N PRO A 54 23.72 7.09 8.35
CA PRO A 54 25.00 6.40 8.31
C PRO A 54 24.82 4.90 8.64
N LEU A 55 25.81 4.10 8.28
CA LEU A 55 25.96 2.75 8.78
C LEU A 55 26.36 2.83 10.26
N SER A 56 25.69 2.05 11.12
CA SER A 56 26.06 1.94 12.53
C SER A 56 26.86 0.68 12.76
N ALA A 57 28.03 0.81 13.36
CA ALA A 57 28.91 -0.31 13.68
C ALA A 57 29.47 -0.17 15.10
N ILE A 58 29.77 -1.30 15.72
CA ILE A 58 30.48 -1.37 17.00
C ILE A 58 31.82 -2.02 16.79
N ARG A 59 32.82 -1.64 17.59
CA ARG A 59 34.13 -2.28 17.57
C ARG A 59 34.13 -3.47 18.51
N ASN A 60 34.54 -4.64 17.99
CA ASN A 60 34.71 -5.84 18.80
C ASN A 60 36.09 -5.87 19.50
N GLY A 61 36.31 -6.88 20.35
CA GLY A 61 37.57 -7.06 21.07
C GLY A 61 38.81 -7.29 20.18
N SER A 62 38.62 -7.68 18.92
CA SER A 62 39.65 -7.82 17.89
C SER A 62 39.84 -6.57 17.01
N ASN A 63 39.31 -5.45 17.43
CA ASN A 63 39.41 -4.14 16.75
C ASN A 63 38.68 -4.06 15.37
N GLN A 64 37.81 -5.01 15.07
CA GLN A 64 37.03 -5.06 13.84
C GLN A 64 35.64 -4.38 14.02
N LEU A 65 35.11 -3.74 13.00
CA LEU A 65 33.81 -3.06 13.04
C LEU A 65 32.68 -4.01 12.65
N ILE A 66 31.87 -4.42 13.61
CA ILE A 66 30.68 -5.25 13.37
C ILE A 66 29.49 -4.35 13.04
N VAL A 67 28.88 -4.57 11.88
CA VAL A 67 27.72 -3.78 11.41
C VAL A 67 26.48 -4.13 12.21
N LYS A 68 25.90 -3.16 12.90
CA LYS A 68 24.62 -3.26 13.60
C LYS A 68 23.45 -2.84 12.71
N ASP A 69 23.53 -1.69 12.03
CA ASP A 69 22.52 -1.28 11.04
C ASP A 69 23.15 -0.85 9.71
N GLY A 70 22.41 -1.04 8.62
CA GLY A 70 22.82 -0.66 7.27
C GLY A 70 23.49 -1.78 6.46
N GLN A 71 23.55 -3.02 6.94
CA GLN A 71 24.18 -4.16 6.28
C GLN A 71 23.73 -4.36 4.82
N ASN A 72 22.44 -4.21 4.54
CA ASN A 72 21.91 -4.33 3.17
C ASN A 72 22.36 -3.17 2.28
N ARG A 73 22.46 -1.95 2.84
CA ARG A 73 22.98 -0.76 2.14
C ARG A 73 24.47 -0.94 1.86
N LEU A 74 25.23 -1.46 2.81
CA LEU A 74 26.66 -1.77 2.66
C LEU A 74 26.92 -2.74 1.49
N ALA A 75 26.15 -3.84 1.42
CA ALA A 75 26.30 -4.82 0.34
C ALA A 75 26.00 -4.25 -1.05
N ILE A 76 25.09 -3.28 -1.14
CA ILE A 76 24.76 -2.61 -2.41
C ILE A 76 25.79 -1.52 -2.72
N ALA A 77 26.27 -0.78 -1.72
CA ALA A 77 27.30 0.24 -1.88
C ALA A 77 28.60 -0.37 -2.41
N GLU A 78 28.99 -1.53 -1.88
CA GLU A 78 30.15 -2.31 -2.38
C GLU A 78 29.99 -2.69 -3.86
N GLN A 79 28.78 -3.14 -4.29
CA GLN A 79 28.48 -3.46 -5.69
C GLN A 79 28.49 -2.25 -6.61
N LEU A 80 28.15 -1.08 -6.08
CA LEU A 80 28.04 0.16 -6.85
C LEU A 80 29.29 1.04 -6.75
N GLY A 81 30.29 0.68 -5.93
CA GLY A 81 31.47 1.50 -5.68
C GLY A 81 31.18 2.82 -4.95
N ILE A 82 30.10 2.89 -4.16
CA ILE A 82 29.63 4.12 -3.49
C ILE A 82 30.27 4.26 -2.12
N SER A 83 30.70 5.47 -1.76
CA SER A 83 31.21 5.79 -0.41
C SER A 83 30.15 5.51 0.66
N VAL A 84 30.62 4.95 1.78
CA VAL A 84 29.79 4.56 2.94
C VAL A 84 29.99 5.55 4.07
N PRO A 85 28.99 6.38 4.42
CA PRO A 85 29.02 7.14 5.66
C PRO A 85 28.72 6.19 6.84
N TRP A 86 29.51 6.27 7.90
CA TRP A 86 29.38 5.39 9.05
C TRP A 86 29.68 6.09 10.37
N VAL A 87 29.12 5.56 11.45
CA VAL A 87 29.38 5.98 12.83
C VAL A 87 29.77 4.77 13.66
N GLU A 88 30.72 4.98 14.58
CA GLU A 88 31.06 3.99 15.60
C GLU A 88 30.19 4.21 16.84
N GLU A 89 29.44 3.19 17.21
CA GLU A 89 28.64 3.18 18.42
C GLU A 89 29.44 2.68 19.61
N THR A 90 29.27 3.35 20.74
CA THR A 90 29.98 2.99 21.99
C THR A 90 29.18 2.03 22.85
N VAL A 91 27.90 1.85 22.56
CA VAL A 91 26.98 0.97 23.28
C VAL A 91 26.48 -0.10 22.33
N ASP A 92 26.55 -1.36 22.74
CA ASP A 92 25.91 -2.44 22.00
C ASP A 92 24.40 -2.35 22.15
N PHE A 93 23.67 -2.52 21.05
CA PHE A 93 22.23 -2.45 21.00
C PHE A 93 21.64 -3.51 20.08
N ASN A 94 20.44 -3.94 20.40
CA ASN A 94 19.69 -4.84 19.54
C ASN A 94 18.94 -4.04 18.47
N ILE A 95 19.33 -4.22 17.21
CA ILE A 95 18.68 -3.52 16.09
C ILE A 95 17.20 -3.88 15.93
N SER A 96 16.78 -5.06 16.37
CA SER A 96 15.37 -5.45 16.30
C SER A 96 14.50 -4.59 17.22
N ASP A 97 15.01 -4.20 18.39
CA ASP A 97 14.29 -3.37 19.34
C ASP A 97 14.11 -1.96 18.79
N ILE A 98 15.14 -1.39 18.15
CA ILE A 98 15.06 -0.08 17.49
C ILE A 98 14.10 -0.14 16.32
N ASN A 99 14.18 -1.15 15.46
CA ASN A 99 13.32 -1.30 14.29
C ASN A 99 11.86 -1.60 14.66
N SER A 100 11.60 -2.23 15.81
CA SER A 100 10.23 -2.51 16.29
C SER A 100 9.48 -1.23 16.66
N THR A 101 10.18 -0.17 17.05
CA THR A 101 9.60 1.14 17.40
C THR A 101 9.36 2.02 16.16
N ALA A 102 9.95 1.68 15.00
CA ALA A 102 9.78 2.43 13.78
C ALA A 102 8.35 2.28 13.23
N LYS A 103 7.58 3.35 13.26
CA LYS A 103 6.22 3.37 12.72
C LYS A 103 6.23 3.23 11.20
N ILE A 104 5.66 2.14 10.70
CA ILE A 104 5.48 1.97 9.24
C ILE A 104 4.40 2.94 8.76
N TRP A 105 4.70 3.73 7.73
CA TRP A 105 3.75 4.65 7.13
C TRP A 105 2.54 3.90 6.55
N ARG A 106 1.38 4.21 7.09
CA ARG A 106 0.07 3.72 6.62
C ARG A 106 -0.43 4.58 5.45
N PRO A 107 -1.47 4.14 4.72
CA PRO A 107 -2.07 4.96 3.67
C PRO A 107 -2.46 6.36 4.12
N ILE A 108 -3.00 6.51 5.34
CA ILE A 108 -3.37 7.82 5.90
C ILE A 108 -2.16 8.76 6.01
N ASP A 109 -1.03 8.28 6.53
CA ASP A 109 0.18 9.09 6.74
C ASP A 109 0.73 9.64 5.41
N HIS A 110 0.63 8.85 4.33
CA HIS A 110 0.98 9.31 2.97
C HIS A 110 -0.02 10.32 2.40
N ALA A 111 -1.34 10.10 2.62
CA ALA A 111 -2.37 11.00 2.11
C ALA A 111 -2.28 12.37 2.78
N GLU A 112 -2.18 12.41 4.11
CA GLU A 112 -2.03 13.65 4.89
C GLU A 112 -0.78 14.44 4.48
N ARG A 113 0.36 13.76 4.31
CA ARG A 113 1.59 14.40 3.82
C ARG A 113 1.37 15.12 2.49
N TRP A 114 0.76 14.44 1.51
CA TRP A 114 0.57 15.03 0.19
C TRP A 114 -0.52 16.09 0.16
N ALA A 115 -1.58 15.94 0.97
CA ALA A 115 -2.62 16.93 1.16
C ALA A 115 -2.06 18.21 1.80
N ALA A 116 -1.24 18.09 2.85
CA ALA A 116 -0.53 19.22 3.48
C ALA A 116 0.44 19.90 2.51
N GLY A 117 1.04 19.14 1.58
CA GLY A 117 1.84 19.68 0.47
C GLY A 117 1.03 20.32 -0.67
N GLY A 118 -0.28 20.57 -0.49
CA GLY A 118 -1.13 21.29 -1.44
C GLY A 118 -1.66 20.44 -2.60
N LYS A 119 -1.55 19.10 -2.55
CA LYS A 119 -2.07 18.22 -3.60
C LYS A 119 -3.57 18.03 -3.46
N LYS A 120 -4.38 18.78 -4.22
CA LYS A 120 -5.85 18.79 -4.18
C LYS A 120 -6.48 17.39 -4.25
N GLN A 121 -5.98 16.50 -5.11
CA GLN A 121 -6.52 15.14 -5.23
C GLN A 121 -6.36 14.28 -3.96
N TYR A 122 -5.40 14.62 -3.09
CA TYR A 122 -5.24 13.96 -1.79
C TYR A 122 -6.17 14.57 -0.74
N GLN A 123 -6.42 15.87 -0.78
CA GLN A 123 -7.43 16.54 0.05
C GLN A 123 -8.82 15.98 -0.26
N GLU A 124 -9.19 15.97 -1.54
CA GLU A 124 -10.42 15.37 -2.05
C GLU A 124 -10.59 13.89 -1.64
N GLY A 125 -9.52 13.10 -1.74
CA GLY A 125 -9.53 11.69 -1.32
C GLY A 125 -9.70 11.49 0.18
N LEU A 126 -9.18 12.36 1.01
CA LEU A 126 -9.38 12.34 2.47
C LEU A 126 -10.81 12.75 2.83
N GLU A 127 -11.36 13.76 2.16
CA GLU A 127 -12.75 14.18 2.34
C GLU A 127 -13.71 13.07 1.92
N PHE A 128 -13.46 12.44 0.78
CA PHE A 128 -14.22 11.29 0.29
C PHE A 128 -14.19 10.12 1.29
N ALA A 129 -13.01 9.80 1.84
CA ALA A 129 -12.89 8.76 2.86
C ALA A 129 -13.74 9.05 4.10
N LYS A 130 -13.76 10.32 4.53
CA LYS A 130 -14.56 10.78 5.67
C LYS A 130 -16.07 10.76 5.36
N GLN A 131 -16.46 11.25 4.19
CA GLN A 131 -17.86 11.33 3.75
C GLN A 131 -18.54 9.96 3.74
N TYR A 132 -17.85 8.91 3.27
CA TYR A 132 -18.40 7.57 3.12
C TYR A 132 -17.94 6.58 4.21
N ASP A 133 -17.30 7.07 5.26
CA ASP A 133 -16.72 6.24 6.34
C ASP A 133 -15.90 5.05 5.81
N LEU A 134 -15.04 5.34 4.84
CA LEU A 134 -14.14 4.38 4.21
C LEU A 134 -12.72 4.48 4.78
N SER A 135 -12.00 3.34 4.81
CA SER A 135 -10.56 3.44 5.01
C SER A 135 -9.91 4.22 3.85
N VAL A 136 -8.84 4.96 4.13
CA VAL A 136 -8.13 5.76 3.11
C VAL A 136 -7.74 4.90 1.90
N GLY A 137 -7.27 3.66 2.12
CA GLY A 137 -6.93 2.76 1.03
C GLY A 137 -8.11 2.40 0.13
N MET A 138 -9.30 2.19 0.71
CA MET A 138 -10.54 1.92 -0.03
C MET A 138 -11.02 3.14 -0.82
N ALA A 139 -11.03 4.31 -0.18
CA ALA A 139 -11.43 5.56 -0.81
C ALA A 139 -10.57 5.88 -2.05
N PHE A 140 -9.25 5.82 -1.88
CA PHE A 140 -8.33 6.09 -2.99
C PHE A 140 -8.36 4.99 -4.08
N ALA A 141 -8.64 3.74 -3.74
CA ALA A 141 -8.86 2.70 -4.74
C ALA A 141 -10.09 3.01 -5.61
N LEU A 142 -11.21 3.42 -4.99
CA LEU A 142 -12.42 3.83 -5.70
C LEU A 142 -12.16 5.03 -6.61
N LEU A 143 -11.63 6.12 -6.07
CA LEU A 143 -11.31 7.34 -6.83
C LEU A 143 -10.30 7.07 -7.96
N GLY A 144 -9.40 6.11 -7.77
CA GLY A 144 -8.49 5.62 -8.81
C GLY A 144 -9.13 4.68 -9.82
N GLY A 145 -10.43 4.38 -9.73
CA GLY A 145 -11.16 3.50 -10.62
C GLY A 145 -10.68 2.04 -10.57
N THR A 146 -10.13 1.59 -9.43
CA THR A 146 -9.54 0.25 -9.27
C THR A 146 -10.27 -0.57 -8.20
N ILE A 147 -10.02 -1.88 -8.21
CA ILE A 147 -10.61 -2.81 -7.24
C ILE A 147 -9.85 -2.80 -5.91
N ASN A 148 -8.53 -2.55 -5.96
CA ASN A 148 -7.63 -2.66 -4.83
C ASN A 148 -6.71 -1.45 -4.72
N TYR A 149 -6.38 -1.05 -3.49
CA TYR A 149 -5.32 -0.08 -3.21
C TYR A 149 -3.95 -0.47 -3.78
N SER A 150 -3.62 -1.76 -3.82
CA SER A 150 -2.35 -2.25 -4.38
C SER A 150 -2.10 -1.79 -5.83
N ASN A 151 -3.17 -1.60 -6.62
CA ASN A 151 -3.07 -1.17 -8.01
C ASN A 151 -2.62 0.28 -8.17
N ILE A 152 -2.84 1.11 -7.16
CA ILE A 152 -2.48 2.53 -7.15
C ILE A 152 -1.36 2.84 -6.16
N GLN A 153 -0.91 1.87 -5.36
CA GLN A 153 -0.01 2.08 -4.22
C GLN A 153 1.26 2.84 -4.59
N GLU A 154 1.84 2.56 -5.74
CA GLU A 154 3.09 3.20 -6.18
C GLU A 154 2.86 4.69 -6.50
N SER A 155 1.86 5.02 -7.33
CA SER A 155 1.50 6.41 -7.66
C SER A 155 1.03 7.17 -6.43
N PHE A 156 0.28 6.50 -5.54
CA PHE A 156 -0.20 7.06 -4.29
C PHE A 156 0.97 7.46 -3.37
N LYS A 157 1.93 6.57 -3.13
CA LYS A 157 3.09 6.85 -2.28
C LYS A 157 4.00 7.94 -2.85
N ARG A 158 4.11 8.03 -4.19
CA ARG A 158 4.93 9.06 -4.87
C ARG A 158 4.24 10.42 -4.99
N GLY A 159 3.00 10.57 -4.59
CA GLY A 159 2.26 11.82 -4.74
C GLY A 159 1.83 12.11 -6.18
N THR A 160 1.75 11.09 -7.03
CA THR A 160 1.33 11.17 -8.45
C THR A 160 -0.03 10.51 -8.68
N PHE A 161 -0.77 10.23 -7.61
CA PHE A 161 -2.13 9.72 -7.70
C PHE A 161 -3.04 10.70 -8.45
N LYS A 162 -3.97 10.15 -9.23
CA LYS A 162 -5.00 10.92 -9.95
C LYS A 162 -6.37 10.31 -9.74
N VAL A 163 -7.34 11.14 -9.39
CA VAL A 163 -8.76 10.78 -9.44
C VAL A 163 -9.12 10.53 -10.91
N ARG A 164 -9.82 9.42 -11.18
CA ARG A 164 -10.23 9.04 -12.54
C ARG A 164 -11.67 9.30 -12.82
N ASP A 165 -12.55 8.94 -11.88
CA ASP A 165 -13.99 9.06 -12.04
C ASP A 165 -14.62 9.20 -10.66
N HIS A 166 -14.92 10.45 -10.30
CA HIS A 166 -15.52 10.78 -9.01
C HIS A 166 -16.97 10.29 -8.94
N GLY A 167 -17.76 10.54 -9.99
CA GLY A 167 -19.17 10.17 -10.02
C GLY A 167 -19.40 8.66 -9.90
N TRP A 168 -18.53 7.86 -10.55
CA TRP A 168 -18.57 6.41 -10.38
C TRP A 168 -18.16 6.00 -8.96
N ALA A 169 -17.15 6.65 -8.39
CA ALA A 169 -16.70 6.37 -7.02
C ALA A 169 -17.79 6.69 -6.00
N ASP A 170 -18.47 7.83 -6.15
CA ASP A 170 -19.62 8.21 -5.32
C ASP A 170 -20.75 7.19 -5.39
N ARG A 171 -21.10 6.74 -6.59
CA ARG A 171 -22.12 5.72 -6.78
C ARG A 171 -21.80 4.43 -6.04
N VAL A 172 -20.60 3.90 -6.21
CA VAL A 172 -20.16 2.65 -5.54
C VAL A 172 -20.10 2.82 -4.03
N ALA A 173 -19.53 3.94 -3.55
CA ALA A 173 -19.43 4.24 -2.13
C ALA A 173 -20.83 4.41 -1.49
N GLY A 174 -21.76 5.03 -2.18
CA GLY A 174 -23.15 5.19 -1.75
C GLY A 174 -23.86 3.85 -1.55
N ILE A 175 -23.74 2.94 -2.52
CA ILE A 175 -24.29 1.57 -2.40
C ILE A 175 -23.65 0.85 -1.22
N TYR A 176 -22.33 0.85 -1.14
CA TYR A 176 -21.59 0.19 -0.07
C TYR A 176 -22.04 0.69 1.31
N THR A 177 -22.09 2.01 1.49
CA THR A 177 -22.43 2.62 2.78
C THR A 177 -23.87 2.31 3.20
N GLN A 178 -24.83 2.38 2.26
CA GLN A 178 -26.23 2.03 2.53
C GLN A 178 -26.37 0.54 2.90
N MET A 179 -25.68 -0.35 2.20
CA MET A 179 -25.68 -1.79 2.52
C MET A 179 -25.04 -2.08 3.90
N VAL A 180 -23.94 -1.41 4.23
CA VAL A 180 -23.29 -1.52 5.54
C VAL A 180 -24.20 -0.96 6.66
N ALA A 181 -24.99 0.07 6.40
CA ALA A 181 -25.98 0.57 7.34
C ALA A 181 -27.09 -0.47 7.64
N LEU A 182 -27.47 -1.28 6.64
CA LEU A 182 -28.44 -2.38 6.84
C LEU A 182 -27.84 -3.56 7.59
N SER A 183 -26.57 -3.89 7.35
CA SER A 183 -25.83 -4.96 8.01
C SER A 183 -24.37 -4.56 8.22
N PRO A 184 -23.98 -4.12 9.46
CA PRO A 184 -22.61 -3.70 9.76
C PRO A 184 -21.55 -4.79 9.55
N SER A 185 -21.95 -6.05 9.52
CA SER A 185 -21.06 -7.21 9.23
C SER A 185 -20.49 -7.18 7.81
N LEU A 186 -21.10 -6.40 6.90
CA LEU A 186 -20.64 -6.18 5.53
C LEU A 186 -19.47 -5.19 5.40
N ARG A 187 -19.01 -4.56 6.50
CA ARG A 187 -17.88 -3.61 6.50
C ARG A 187 -16.56 -4.34 6.24
N LYS A 188 -16.38 -4.80 5.01
CA LYS A 188 -15.23 -5.58 4.52
C LYS A 188 -14.76 -5.09 3.14
N SER A 189 -13.46 -5.14 2.91
CA SER A 189 -12.88 -4.79 1.59
C SER A 189 -13.37 -5.70 0.47
N GLN A 190 -13.60 -6.97 0.75
CA GLN A 190 -14.14 -7.95 -0.20
C GLN A 190 -15.57 -7.62 -0.61
N PHE A 191 -16.39 -7.10 0.32
CA PHE A 191 -17.73 -6.64 0.00
C PHE A 191 -17.70 -5.37 -0.89
N LEU A 192 -16.84 -4.40 -0.58
CA LEU A 192 -16.64 -3.25 -1.47
C LEU A 192 -16.21 -3.69 -2.88
N GLN A 193 -15.32 -4.68 -2.99
CA GLN A 193 -14.93 -5.23 -4.29
C GLN A 193 -16.10 -5.87 -5.05
N ALA A 194 -17.04 -6.48 -4.34
CA ALA A 194 -18.27 -7.00 -4.95
C ALA A 194 -19.18 -5.84 -5.42
N CYS A 195 -19.35 -4.79 -4.62
CA CYS A 195 -20.09 -3.58 -5.04
C CYS A 195 -19.47 -2.93 -6.28
N ILE A 196 -18.14 -2.82 -6.33
CA ILE A 196 -17.40 -2.35 -7.52
C ILE A 196 -17.73 -3.20 -8.76
N ALA A 197 -17.82 -4.50 -8.59
CA ALA A 197 -18.03 -5.42 -9.69
C ALA A 197 -19.46 -5.32 -10.25
N ILE A 198 -20.47 -5.31 -9.40
CA ILE A 198 -21.87 -5.22 -9.82
C ILE A 198 -22.22 -3.87 -10.45
N CYS A 199 -21.62 -2.76 -9.98
CA CYS A 199 -21.82 -1.43 -10.58
C CYS A 199 -21.30 -1.33 -12.03
N ARG A 200 -20.63 -2.36 -12.53
CA ARG A 200 -20.12 -2.46 -13.90
C ARG A 200 -20.96 -3.36 -14.79
N VAL A 201 -22.01 -3.94 -14.26
CA VAL A 201 -22.89 -4.84 -15.00
C VAL A 201 -23.94 -4.00 -15.72
N ASP A 202 -24.09 -4.23 -17.03
CA ASP A 202 -25.14 -3.60 -17.81
C ASP A 202 -26.52 -4.05 -17.30
N GLY A 203 -27.44 -3.09 -17.19
CA GLY A 203 -28.77 -3.34 -16.64
C GLY A 203 -28.83 -3.50 -15.12
N PHE A 204 -27.74 -3.24 -14.39
CA PHE A 204 -27.76 -3.17 -12.93
C PHE A 204 -28.45 -1.90 -12.44
N GLU A 205 -29.50 -2.09 -11.65
CA GLU A 205 -30.30 -1.03 -11.04
C GLU A 205 -30.03 -0.94 -9.54
N GLU A 206 -29.38 0.16 -9.14
CA GLU A 206 -29.02 0.42 -7.74
C GLU A 206 -30.23 0.45 -6.81
N ARG A 207 -31.27 1.21 -7.19
CA ARG A 207 -32.51 1.32 -6.42
C ARG A 207 -33.11 -0.04 -6.10
N ARG A 208 -33.16 -0.93 -7.10
CA ARG A 208 -33.66 -2.28 -6.91
C ARG A 208 -32.84 -3.08 -5.88
N LEU A 209 -31.50 -3.03 -5.98
CA LEU A 209 -30.66 -3.71 -5.00
C LEU A 209 -30.99 -3.25 -3.59
N LEU A 210 -31.06 -1.95 -3.36
CA LEU A 210 -31.33 -1.38 -2.03
C LEU A 210 -32.73 -1.73 -1.51
N GLU A 211 -33.75 -1.69 -2.37
CA GLU A 211 -35.13 -2.10 -2.03
C GLU A 211 -35.19 -3.59 -1.64
N CYS A 212 -34.56 -4.46 -2.44
CA CYS A 212 -34.50 -5.90 -2.14
C CYS A 212 -33.69 -6.19 -0.88
N SER A 213 -32.59 -5.48 -0.66
CA SER A 213 -31.75 -5.63 0.54
C SER A 213 -32.50 -5.26 1.82
N ASN A 214 -33.36 -4.25 1.77
CA ASN A 214 -34.24 -3.90 2.90
C ASN A 214 -35.24 -5.01 3.25
N ARG A 215 -35.73 -5.75 2.23
CA ARG A 215 -36.68 -6.87 2.41
C ARG A 215 -36.01 -8.17 2.82
N CYS A 216 -34.73 -8.35 2.46
CA CYS A 216 -33.97 -9.59 2.69
C CYS A 216 -32.78 -9.37 3.62
N ARG A 217 -32.96 -8.63 4.72
CA ARG A 217 -31.86 -8.30 5.66
C ARG A 217 -31.19 -9.52 6.27
N ASP A 218 -31.94 -10.59 6.49
CA ASP A 218 -31.49 -11.89 6.96
C ASP A 218 -30.44 -12.55 6.05
N LYS A 219 -30.47 -12.23 4.75
CA LYS A 219 -29.51 -12.73 3.76
C LYS A 219 -28.22 -11.91 3.71
N LEU A 220 -28.19 -10.72 4.33
CA LEU A 220 -27.02 -9.85 4.35
C LEU A 220 -26.00 -10.29 5.40
N VAL A 221 -25.25 -11.35 5.09
CA VAL A 221 -24.27 -11.94 5.97
C VAL A 221 -22.83 -11.73 5.50
N SER A 222 -21.89 -11.84 6.43
CA SER A 222 -20.46 -11.63 6.14
C SER A 222 -19.82 -12.87 5.52
N TYR A 223 -19.04 -12.66 4.47
CA TYR A 223 -18.22 -13.69 3.81
C TYR A 223 -16.73 -13.34 3.79
N SER A 224 -15.89 -14.33 3.53
CA SER A 224 -14.44 -14.17 3.43
C SER A 224 -13.96 -13.83 2.01
N THR A 225 -14.79 -14.07 0.99
CA THR A 225 -14.41 -13.90 -0.43
C THR A 225 -15.36 -12.95 -1.17
N ARG A 226 -14.83 -12.24 -2.14
CA ARG A 226 -15.61 -11.39 -3.06
C ARG A 226 -16.69 -12.21 -3.81
N ASP A 227 -16.33 -13.42 -4.26
CA ASP A 227 -17.22 -14.24 -5.08
C ASP A 227 -18.43 -14.77 -4.30
N ALA A 228 -18.27 -15.00 -2.99
CA ALA A 228 -19.39 -15.32 -2.10
C ALA A 228 -20.32 -14.09 -1.91
N TYR A 229 -19.75 -12.89 -1.78
CA TYR A 229 -20.53 -11.66 -1.77
C TYR A 229 -21.28 -11.42 -3.09
N LEU A 230 -20.67 -11.72 -4.23
CA LEU A 230 -21.36 -11.62 -5.53
C LEU A 230 -22.54 -12.58 -5.62
N SER A 231 -22.43 -13.80 -5.09
CA SER A 231 -23.55 -14.75 -5.00
C SER A 231 -24.68 -14.20 -4.11
N MET A 232 -24.36 -13.67 -2.95
CA MET A 232 -25.34 -13.04 -2.06
C MET A 232 -26.04 -11.87 -2.72
N LEU A 233 -25.29 -10.97 -3.38
CA LEU A 233 -25.85 -9.81 -4.07
C LEU A 233 -26.75 -10.23 -5.22
N GLU A 234 -26.41 -11.27 -5.97
CA GLU A 234 -27.24 -11.83 -7.04
C GLU A 234 -28.55 -12.41 -6.50
N GLU A 235 -28.49 -13.16 -5.41
CA GLU A 235 -29.67 -13.72 -4.73
C GLU A 235 -30.60 -12.62 -4.24
N VAL A 236 -30.07 -11.62 -3.54
CA VAL A 236 -30.82 -10.47 -3.03
C VAL A 236 -31.42 -9.65 -4.18
N TYR A 237 -30.63 -9.35 -5.21
CA TYR A 237 -31.08 -8.56 -6.36
C TYR A 237 -32.22 -9.22 -7.13
N ASN A 238 -32.20 -10.56 -7.26
CA ASN A 238 -33.21 -11.33 -7.97
C ASN A 238 -34.43 -11.67 -7.13
N PHE A 239 -34.47 -11.29 -5.86
CA PHE A 239 -35.61 -11.54 -5.02
C PHE A 239 -36.91 -10.99 -5.62
N GLY A 240 -37.91 -11.87 -5.81
CA GLY A 240 -39.21 -11.54 -6.43
C GLY A 240 -39.16 -11.26 -7.94
N ARG A 241 -38.06 -11.55 -8.64
CA ARG A 241 -38.00 -11.45 -10.12
C ARG A 241 -38.51 -12.72 -10.80
N LYS A 242 -39.28 -12.54 -11.89
CA LYS A 242 -39.65 -13.66 -12.80
C LYS A 242 -38.46 -14.05 -13.69
N THR A 243 -37.71 -13.07 -14.20
CA THR A 243 -36.51 -13.30 -15.02
C THR A 243 -35.28 -12.89 -14.23
N MET A 244 -34.40 -13.84 -13.93
CA MET A 244 -33.19 -13.60 -13.16
C MET A 244 -32.13 -12.91 -14.00
N LEU A 245 -31.43 -11.95 -13.41
CA LEU A 245 -30.19 -11.36 -13.96
C LEU A 245 -29.01 -12.11 -13.40
N GLY A 246 -28.18 -12.70 -14.24
CA GLY A 246 -26.93 -13.36 -13.87
C GLY A 246 -25.86 -12.34 -13.44
N LEU A 247 -26.10 -11.67 -12.31
CA LEU A 247 -25.31 -10.53 -11.84
C LEU A 247 -23.85 -10.95 -11.55
N LYS A 248 -23.67 -12.12 -10.93
CA LYS A 248 -22.35 -12.65 -10.58
C LYS A 248 -21.51 -12.99 -11.81
N SER A 249 -22.09 -13.72 -12.78
CA SER A 249 -21.39 -14.09 -14.02
C SER A 249 -21.04 -12.87 -14.84
N ALA A 250 -21.97 -11.92 -15.01
CA ALA A 250 -21.76 -10.67 -15.72
C ALA A 250 -20.68 -9.80 -15.03
N ALA A 251 -20.71 -9.70 -13.69
CA ALA A 251 -19.68 -8.98 -12.93
C ALA A 251 -18.28 -9.59 -13.09
N ILE A 252 -18.18 -10.92 -13.10
CA ILE A 252 -16.90 -11.61 -13.31
C ILE A 252 -16.39 -11.37 -14.75
N MET A 253 -17.26 -11.42 -15.74
CA MET A 253 -16.89 -11.15 -17.14
C MET A 253 -16.40 -9.70 -17.32
N ALA A 254 -17.16 -8.71 -16.85
CA ALA A 254 -16.78 -7.30 -16.92
C ALA A 254 -15.42 -7.00 -16.25
N MET A 255 -15.10 -7.68 -15.16
CA MET A 255 -13.78 -7.57 -14.51
C MET A 255 -12.67 -8.20 -15.34
N ARG A 256 -12.89 -9.37 -15.97
CA ARG A 256 -11.89 -10.02 -16.83
C ARG A 256 -11.56 -9.17 -18.05
N GLU A 257 -12.55 -8.63 -18.73
CA GLU A 257 -12.36 -7.75 -19.88
C GLU A 257 -11.52 -6.53 -19.55
N ARG A 258 -11.80 -5.85 -18.43
CA ARG A 258 -10.97 -4.72 -17.98
C ARG A 258 -9.55 -5.11 -17.61
N SER A 259 -9.35 -6.27 -17.01
CA SER A 259 -8.01 -6.77 -16.70
C SER A 259 -7.20 -7.03 -17.97
N MET A 260 -7.83 -7.62 -18.99
CA MET A 260 -7.22 -7.85 -20.30
C MET A 260 -6.91 -6.53 -21.03
N ALA A 261 -7.85 -5.58 -21.03
CA ALA A 261 -7.64 -4.26 -21.62
C ALA A 261 -6.46 -3.51 -20.96
N THR A 262 -6.35 -3.60 -19.63
CA THR A 262 -5.24 -2.99 -18.88
C THR A 262 -3.90 -3.65 -19.23
N LEU A 263 -3.85 -4.98 -19.31
CA LEU A 263 -2.64 -5.72 -19.69
C LEU A 263 -2.19 -5.38 -21.11
N ASN A 264 -3.12 -5.33 -22.05
CA ASN A 264 -2.85 -4.97 -23.43
C ASN A 264 -2.30 -3.53 -23.56
N ALA A 265 -2.85 -2.59 -22.80
CA ALA A 265 -2.34 -1.21 -22.76
C ALA A 265 -0.92 -1.13 -22.17
N GLN A 266 -0.61 -1.92 -21.15
CA GLN A 266 0.74 -2.00 -20.58
C GLN A 266 1.73 -2.61 -21.57
N ASN A 267 1.37 -3.68 -22.27
CA ASN A 267 2.20 -4.33 -23.28
C ASN A 267 2.48 -3.40 -24.48
N LYS A 268 1.48 -2.63 -24.93
CA LYS A 268 1.69 -1.59 -25.97
C LYS A 268 2.70 -0.53 -25.53
N LYS A 269 2.60 -0.05 -24.27
CA LYS A 269 3.54 0.93 -23.72
C LYS A 269 4.96 0.38 -23.61
N GLN A 270 5.13 -0.89 -23.24
CA GLN A 270 6.43 -1.54 -23.16
C GLN A 270 7.05 -1.75 -24.54
N LYS A 271 6.27 -2.16 -25.57
CA LYS A 271 6.73 -2.28 -26.95
C LYS A 271 7.16 -0.93 -27.51
N ALA A 272 6.37 0.14 -27.28
CA ALA A 272 6.73 1.50 -27.72
C ALA A 272 7.98 2.07 -27.02
N LYS A 273 8.28 1.62 -25.78
CA LYS A 273 9.56 1.97 -25.11
C LYS A 273 10.76 1.23 -25.70
N LYS A 274 10.60 -0.03 -26.07
CA LYS A 274 11.68 -0.84 -26.68
C LYS A 274 12.02 -0.43 -28.11
N SER A 275 11.07 0.16 -28.85
CA SER A 275 11.30 0.64 -30.23
C SER A 275 11.93 2.04 -30.30
N ARG A 276 12.13 2.71 -29.15
CA ARG A 276 12.76 4.05 -29.07
C ARG A 276 14.19 4.01 -28.50
N VAL A 277 14.72 2.83 -28.25
CA VAL A 277 16.09 2.53 -27.85
C VAL A 277 16.78 1.76 -28.95
#